data_64bd6cfec92ca8dcf27574de217c8741
#
_entry.id   64bd6cfec92ca8dcf27574de217c8741
#
_cell.length_a   1.000
_cell.length_b   1.000
_cell.length_c   1.000
_cell.angle_alpha   90.00
_cell.angle_beta   90.00
_cell.angle_gamma   90.00
#
_symmetry.space_group_name_H-M   'P 1'
#
loop_
_entity.id
_entity.type
_entity.pdbx_description
1 polymer ?
#
loop_
_entity_poly.entity_id
_entity_poly.type
_entity_poly.pdbx_seq_one_letter_code
_entity_poly.pdbx_strand_id
1 'polypeptide(L)'
;MAPQRRKRSLSRKRGLQGRTKAARASETAKAAPKNVPAIAPASVPTPPAAPGWIAYEVAFQLLAPLHIGWRKVGNLMQTRPYVTAKNIWGALTARLARDRAEGQGRKANPQDYRRVGEEVSESLAFTYLFPALAPDPLEALYPVQAGDGPVYGRGRLSVELFDYLLLDTYASTALDAQRYAAEEGSLHEVEMIRPRTRPLYGTSLGGQYGADADALGVPVYLVGYVLVRDGGPRGWLDAWERLQIGGERRYGWGRVRLTSYVPATSKKLFGLLDLVEPIVDRPILVAGAEGPALAHALAVQFDGANPLASVAGTVEPLVGRETRVDEKPGFGALPSQPRICWTPGATIPQGARIAIGHYGIWEAAV
;
A
#
# COMPACT_ATOMS: atom_id res chain seq x y z
N MET A 1 36.75 52.08 -25.62
CA MET A 1 37.88 51.50 -26.39
C MET A 1 37.68 49.99 -26.46
N ALA A 2 37.21 49.47 -27.61
CA ALA A 2 37.28 48.05 -27.94
C ALA A 2 38.55 47.81 -28.77
N PRO A 3 39.04 46.58 -28.88
CA PRO A 3 38.86 45.85 -30.13
C PRO A 3 38.52 44.36 -29.90
N GLN A 4 37.58 43.81 -30.52
CA GLN A 4 37.41 43.11 -31.83
C GLN A 4 38.41 42.01 -32.17
N ARG A 5 37.83 40.84 -32.49
CA ARG A 5 38.09 39.79 -33.53
C ARG A 5 39.16 38.73 -33.28
N ARG A 6 38.80 37.42 -33.41
CA ARG A 6 38.91 36.69 -34.68
C ARG A 6 38.28 35.28 -34.63
N LYS A 7 37.40 35.02 -35.60
CA LYS A 7 36.97 33.70 -36.06
C LYS A 7 38.12 32.98 -36.77
N ARG A 8 38.24 31.67 -36.63
CA ARG A 8 38.84 30.81 -37.66
C ARG A 8 38.09 29.49 -37.76
N SER A 9 37.43 29.32 -38.88
CA SER A 9 36.96 28.05 -39.44
C SER A 9 38.12 27.32 -40.11
N LEU A 10 38.16 26.01 -40.02
CA LEU A 10 38.86 25.18 -41.01
C LEU A 10 38.18 23.80 -41.08
N SER A 11 37.54 23.59 -42.21
CA SER A 11 37.11 22.31 -42.75
C SER A 11 38.29 21.52 -43.29
N ARG A 12 38.30 20.20 -43.10
CA ARG A 12 38.92 19.30 -44.11
C ARG A 12 38.31 17.89 -44.04
N LYS A 13 37.68 17.53 -45.14
CA LYS A 13 37.33 16.16 -45.56
C LYS A 13 38.60 15.41 -45.98
N ARG A 14 38.62 14.11 -45.80
CA ARG A 14 39.18 12.99 -46.58
C ARG A 14 39.11 11.77 -45.67
N GLY A 15 38.48 10.66 -45.88
CA GLY A 15 38.32 9.83 -47.07
C GLY A 15 39.46 8.82 -47.16
N LEU A 16 39.28 7.59 -46.61
CA LEU A 16 39.97 6.40 -47.13
C LEU A 16 39.23 5.12 -46.72
N GLN A 17 38.86 4.36 -47.75
CA GLN A 17 38.39 2.98 -47.71
C GLN A 17 39.57 2.05 -47.37
N GLY A 18 39.32 0.98 -46.67
CA GLY A 18 40.29 -0.10 -46.50
C GLY A 18 39.62 -1.36 -45.93
N ARG A 19 39.47 -2.33 -46.78
CA ARG A 19 38.93 -3.69 -46.65
C ARG A 19 39.65 -4.56 -45.61
N THR A 20 38.88 -5.55 -45.13
CA THR A 20 39.17 -6.97 -44.90
C THR A 20 39.44 -7.41 -43.44
N LYS A 21 38.69 -8.24 -42.86
CA LYS A 21 38.65 -9.70 -42.83
C LYS A 21 37.73 -10.19 -41.70
N ALA A 22 36.89 -11.11 -42.04
CA ALA A 22 36.02 -11.83 -41.12
C ALA A 22 36.86 -12.64 -40.13
N ALA A 23 36.51 -12.53 -38.83
CA ALA A 23 36.81 -13.53 -37.86
C ALA A 23 35.45 -13.95 -37.22
N ARG A 24 35.09 -15.21 -37.45
CA ARG A 24 33.99 -15.91 -36.84
C ARG A 24 34.23 -15.96 -35.31
N ALA A 25 33.44 -15.27 -34.55
CA ALA A 25 33.29 -15.53 -33.15
C ALA A 25 31.92 -16.19 -32.97
N SER A 26 31.93 -17.38 -32.42
CA SER A 26 30.75 -18.18 -32.06
C SER A 26 29.88 -17.44 -31.06
N GLU A 27 28.68 -17.06 -31.50
CA GLU A 27 27.59 -16.65 -30.60
C GLU A 27 27.12 -17.84 -29.76
N THR A 28 27.53 -17.88 -28.52
CA THR A 28 26.78 -18.60 -27.50
C THR A 28 25.54 -17.78 -27.18
N ALA A 29 24.43 -18.13 -27.80
CA ALA A 29 23.13 -17.59 -27.49
C ALA A 29 22.80 -17.86 -26.00
N LYS A 30 22.85 -16.82 -25.17
CA LYS A 30 22.26 -16.84 -23.83
C LYS A 30 20.74 -16.99 -24.02
N ALA A 31 20.22 -18.13 -23.59
CA ALA A 31 18.80 -18.41 -23.55
C ALA A 31 18.09 -17.32 -22.72
N ALA A 32 17.16 -16.63 -23.34
CA ALA A 32 16.22 -15.75 -22.67
C ALA A 32 15.41 -16.55 -21.64
N PRO A 33 15.06 -15.98 -20.47
CA PRO A 33 14.23 -16.67 -19.52
C PRO A 33 12.88 -17.00 -20.15
N LYS A 34 12.50 -18.27 -20.07
CA LYS A 34 11.25 -18.80 -20.60
C LYS A 34 10.08 -17.97 -20.03
N ASN A 35 9.21 -17.53 -20.94
CA ASN A 35 7.94 -16.91 -20.68
C ASN A 35 7.25 -17.49 -19.45
N VAL A 36 7.08 -16.67 -18.43
CA VAL A 36 6.03 -16.86 -17.45
C VAL A 36 4.73 -16.67 -18.23
N PRO A 37 3.81 -17.64 -18.25
CA PRO A 37 2.56 -17.47 -18.98
C PRO A 37 1.85 -16.24 -18.46
N ALA A 38 1.52 -15.32 -19.35
CA ALA A 38 0.58 -14.24 -19.04
C ALA A 38 -0.72 -14.91 -18.61
N ILE A 39 -1.07 -14.78 -17.33
CA ILE A 39 -2.38 -15.18 -16.84
C ILE A 39 -3.36 -14.28 -17.57
N ALA A 40 -4.12 -14.85 -18.49
CA ALA A 40 -5.24 -14.14 -19.11
C ALA A 40 -6.11 -13.60 -17.96
N PRO A 41 -6.61 -12.36 -18.06
CA PRO A 41 -7.53 -11.84 -17.05
C PRO A 41 -8.69 -12.81 -16.95
N ALA A 42 -8.83 -13.46 -15.80
CA ALA A 42 -9.95 -14.34 -15.54
C ALA A 42 -11.20 -13.49 -15.76
N SER A 43 -12.06 -13.91 -16.69
CA SER A 43 -13.37 -13.33 -16.87
C SER A 43 -14.09 -13.43 -15.52
N VAL A 44 -14.21 -12.28 -14.84
CA VAL A 44 -14.87 -12.19 -13.54
C VAL A 44 -16.29 -12.68 -13.72
N PRO A 45 -16.72 -13.78 -13.10
CA PRO A 45 -18.10 -14.19 -13.13
C PRO A 45 -18.91 -13.09 -12.44
N THR A 46 -19.86 -12.50 -13.14
CA THR A 46 -20.83 -11.58 -12.54
C THR A 46 -21.65 -12.38 -11.54
N PRO A 47 -21.51 -12.15 -10.22
CA PRO A 47 -22.29 -12.89 -9.25
C PRO A 47 -23.77 -12.48 -9.36
N PRO A 48 -24.71 -13.39 -9.12
CA PRO A 48 -26.11 -13.05 -8.97
C PRO A 48 -26.26 -12.07 -7.79
N ALA A 49 -27.01 -10.99 -8.01
CA ALA A 49 -27.25 -9.95 -7.03
C ALA A 49 -28.03 -10.51 -5.82
N ALA A 50 -27.30 -10.94 -4.80
CA ALA A 50 -27.83 -11.03 -3.44
C ALA A 50 -27.47 -9.74 -2.72
N PRO A 51 -28.40 -9.10 -2.01
CA PRO A 51 -28.09 -7.90 -1.24
C PRO A 51 -27.16 -8.27 -0.08
N GLY A 52 -25.87 -8.01 -0.23
CA GLY A 52 -24.87 -8.35 0.77
C GLY A 52 -23.45 -7.99 0.36
N TRP A 53 -22.55 -7.98 1.34
CA TRP A 53 -21.13 -7.76 1.12
C TRP A 53 -20.45 -9.06 0.71
N ILE A 54 -19.73 -9.06 -0.38
CA ILE A 54 -18.91 -10.17 -0.84
C ILE A 54 -17.45 -9.83 -0.57
N ALA A 55 -16.75 -10.69 0.16
CA ALA A 55 -15.32 -10.52 0.41
C ALA A 55 -14.50 -11.12 -0.74
N TYR A 56 -13.49 -10.37 -1.17
CA TYR A 56 -12.47 -10.82 -2.12
C TYR A 56 -11.10 -10.73 -1.47
N GLU A 57 -10.31 -11.76 -1.63
CA GLU A 57 -8.89 -11.77 -1.30
C GLU A 57 -8.14 -10.94 -2.34
N VAL A 58 -7.27 -10.05 -1.87
CA VAL A 58 -6.47 -9.20 -2.74
C VAL A 58 -5.00 -9.30 -2.40
N ALA A 59 -4.19 -9.36 -3.44
CA ALA A 59 -2.75 -9.26 -3.31
C ALA A 59 -2.19 -8.29 -4.35
N PHE A 60 -1.38 -7.36 -3.88
CA PHE A 60 -0.63 -6.45 -4.72
C PHE A 60 0.86 -6.71 -4.55
N GLN A 61 1.58 -6.96 -5.63
CA GLN A 61 3.03 -6.92 -5.59
C GLN A 61 3.50 -5.47 -5.50
N LEU A 62 4.36 -5.17 -4.54
CA LEU A 62 4.99 -3.86 -4.41
C LEU A 62 6.09 -3.71 -5.47
N LEU A 63 5.99 -2.69 -6.33
CA LEU A 63 6.92 -2.45 -7.44
C LEU A 63 7.91 -1.31 -7.18
N ALA A 64 7.66 -0.50 -6.16
CA ALA A 64 8.48 0.64 -5.78
C ALA A 64 8.41 0.82 -4.26
N PRO A 65 9.34 1.57 -3.64
CA PRO A 65 9.26 1.87 -2.22
C PRO A 65 7.89 2.40 -1.81
N LEU A 66 7.44 2.04 -0.62
CA LEU A 66 6.13 2.45 -0.11
C LEU A 66 6.28 3.20 1.22
N HIS A 67 5.82 4.44 1.25
CA HIS A 67 5.74 5.25 2.46
C HIS A 67 4.28 5.47 2.86
N ILE A 68 3.88 4.95 4.02
CA ILE A 68 2.59 5.22 4.64
C ILE A 68 2.83 6.10 5.85
N GLY A 69 2.68 7.40 5.68
CA GLY A 69 3.04 8.37 6.70
C GLY A 69 2.43 8.06 8.07
N TRP A 70 3.26 8.03 9.08
CA TRP A 70 2.90 7.83 10.48
C TRP A 70 3.22 9.05 11.33
N ARG A 71 4.49 9.24 11.67
CA ARG A 71 4.95 10.37 12.50
C ARG A 71 6.28 10.89 11.98
N LYS A 72 6.64 12.08 12.42
CA LYS A 72 7.95 12.68 12.15
C LYS A 72 8.75 12.75 13.44
N VAL A 73 9.98 12.26 13.42
CA VAL A 73 10.93 12.31 14.53
C VAL A 73 12.21 12.95 14.02
N GLY A 74 12.46 14.20 14.44
CA GLY A 74 13.55 14.99 13.85
C GLY A 74 13.37 15.19 12.35
N ASN A 75 14.36 14.76 11.56
CA ASN A 75 14.32 14.81 10.09
C ASN A 75 13.71 13.54 9.46
N LEU A 76 13.47 12.49 10.25
CA LEU A 76 12.94 11.22 9.78
C LEU A 76 11.40 11.23 9.73
N MET A 77 10.84 11.02 8.56
CA MET A 77 9.43 10.72 8.35
C MET A 77 9.23 9.21 8.40
N GLN A 78 8.67 8.70 9.51
CA GLN A 78 8.45 7.27 9.71
C GLN A 78 7.24 6.76 8.95
N THR A 79 7.35 5.54 8.44
CA THR A 79 6.26 4.82 7.77
C THR A 79 5.52 3.91 8.74
N ARG A 80 4.24 3.66 8.48
CA ARG A 80 3.53 2.53 9.09
C ARG A 80 3.99 1.23 8.43
N PRO A 81 4.07 0.13 9.18
CA PRO A 81 4.43 -1.18 8.62
C PRO A 81 3.27 -1.87 7.87
N TYR A 82 2.21 -1.15 7.56
CA TYR A 82 1.00 -1.63 6.87
C TYR A 82 0.31 -0.48 6.13
N VAL A 83 -0.58 -0.82 5.21
CA VAL A 83 -1.41 0.15 4.48
C VAL A 83 -2.77 0.27 5.15
N THR A 84 -3.13 1.47 5.58
CA THR A 84 -4.48 1.71 6.13
C THR A 84 -5.54 1.74 5.03
N ALA A 85 -6.76 1.37 5.34
CA ALA A 85 -7.87 1.39 4.39
C ALA A 85 -8.12 2.80 3.82
N LYS A 86 -7.85 3.86 4.60
CA LYS A 86 -7.91 5.26 4.11
C LYS A 86 -6.94 5.51 2.95
N ASN A 87 -5.75 4.93 2.98
CA ASN A 87 -4.77 5.06 1.90
C ASN A 87 -5.25 4.35 0.63
N ILE A 88 -5.89 3.19 0.77
CA ILE A 88 -6.46 2.43 -0.35
C ILE A 88 -7.65 3.20 -0.93
N TRP A 89 -8.59 3.59 -0.08
CA TRP A 89 -9.75 4.40 -0.45
C TRP A 89 -9.33 5.68 -1.20
N GLY A 90 -8.35 6.41 -0.66
CA GLY A 90 -7.87 7.65 -1.26
C GLY A 90 -7.16 7.42 -2.61
N ALA A 91 -6.37 6.36 -2.75
CA ALA A 91 -5.72 6.01 -4.00
C ALA A 91 -6.73 5.64 -5.09
N LEU A 92 -7.72 4.80 -4.76
CA LEU A 92 -8.78 4.37 -5.67
C LEU A 92 -9.68 5.55 -6.06
N THR A 93 -10.16 6.33 -5.09
CA THR A 93 -10.97 7.53 -5.33
C THR A 93 -10.24 8.50 -6.27
N ALA A 94 -8.96 8.74 -6.01
CA ALA A 94 -8.16 9.63 -6.84
C ALA A 94 -7.94 9.08 -8.25
N ARG A 95 -7.81 7.78 -8.42
CA ARG A 95 -7.66 7.16 -9.74
C ARG A 95 -8.97 7.23 -10.51
N LEU A 96 -10.09 6.78 -9.92
CA LEU A 96 -11.42 6.82 -10.53
C LEU A 96 -11.85 8.23 -10.91
N ALA A 97 -11.69 9.21 -10.02
CA ALA A 97 -12.07 10.58 -10.30
C ALA A 97 -11.32 11.15 -11.51
N ARG A 98 -10.01 10.83 -11.62
CA ARG A 98 -9.20 11.25 -12.77
C ARG A 98 -9.62 10.54 -14.05
N ASP A 99 -9.78 9.23 -14.04
CA ASP A 99 -10.16 8.46 -15.22
C ASP A 99 -11.52 8.90 -15.76
N ARG A 100 -12.49 9.14 -14.89
CA ARG A 100 -13.81 9.62 -15.28
C ARG A 100 -13.78 11.05 -15.85
N ALA A 101 -13.00 11.93 -15.26
CA ALA A 101 -12.84 13.29 -15.76
C ALA A 101 -12.09 13.32 -17.10
N GLU A 102 -11.04 12.51 -17.24
CA GLU A 102 -10.26 12.37 -18.46
C GLU A 102 -11.10 11.80 -19.60
N GLY A 103 -11.96 10.81 -19.33
CA GLY A 103 -12.96 10.31 -20.28
C GLY A 103 -14.00 11.35 -20.72
N GLN A 104 -14.11 12.48 -19.99
CA GLN A 104 -14.93 13.65 -20.35
C GLN A 104 -14.08 14.78 -20.97
N GLY A 105 -12.82 14.55 -21.29
CA GLY A 105 -11.92 15.55 -21.86
C GLY A 105 -11.50 16.68 -20.90
N ARG A 106 -11.61 16.49 -19.58
CA ARG A 106 -11.30 17.50 -18.57
C ARG A 106 -10.42 16.96 -17.43
N LYS A 107 -9.90 17.85 -16.62
CA LYS A 107 -9.20 17.48 -15.37
C LYS A 107 -10.20 17.29 -14.23
N ALA A 108 -9.91 16.33 -13.34
CA ALA A 108 -10.69 16.13 -12.13
C ALA A 108 -10.55 17.34 -11.17
N ASN A 109 -11.65 17.74 -10.57
CA ASN A 109 -11.74 18.82 -9.60
C ASN A 109 -12.09 18.27 -8.19
N PRO A 110 -12.06 19.09 -7.13
CA PRO A 110 -12.36 18.63 -5.78
C PRO A 110 -13.76 17.99 -5.60
N GLN A 111 -14.77 18.47 -6.32
CA GLN A 111 -16.13 17.89 -6.28
C GLN A 111 -16.16 16.47 -6.86
N ASP A 112 -15.38 16.21 -7.94
CA ASP A 112 -15.26 14.86 -8.50
C ASP A 112 -14.70 13.89 -7.47
N TYR A 113 -13.65 14.29 -6.75
CA TYR A 113 -13.05 13.45 -5.70
C TYR A 113 -14.02 13.18 -4.56
N ARG A 114 -14.79 14.19 -4.14
CA ARG A 114 -15.77 14.02 -3.08
C ARG A 114 -16.85 13.02 -3.49
N ARG A 115 -17.50 13.26 -4.64
CA ARG A 115 -18.56 12.40 -5.16
C ARG A 115 -18.11 10.96 -5.36
N VAL A 116 -16.94 10.76 -6.00
CA VAL A 116 -16.39 9.44 -6.21
C VAL A 116 -16.01 8.79 -4.88
N GLY A 117 -15.50 9.56 -3.91
CA GLY A 117 -15.17 9.06 -2.58
C GLY A 117 -16.38 8.58 -1.79
N GLU A 118 -17.50 9.29 -1.90
CA GLU A 118 -18.79 8.87 -1.33
C GLU A 118 -19.26 7.56 -1.98
N GLU A 119 -19.26 7.47 -3.31
CA GLU A 119 -19.63 6.26 -4.08
C GLU A 119 -18.75 5.05 -3.72
N VAL A 120 -17.43 5.25 -3.57
CA VAL A 120 -16.50 4.22 -3.12
C VAL A 120 -16.83 3.77 -1.70
N SER A 121 -17.14 4.70 -0.79
CA SER A 121 -17.47 4.39 0.61
C SER A 121 -18.80 3.65 0.77
N GLU A 122 -19.75 3.87 -0.12
CA GLU A 122 -21.06 3.20 -0.12
C GLU A 122 -20.98 1.74 -0.61
N SER A 123 -20.06 1.47 -1.55
CA SER A 123 -20.03 0.21 -2.28
C SER A 123 -18.82 -0.67 -1.95
N LEU A 124 -17.76 -0.10 -1.35
CA LEU A 124 -16.53 -0.83 -1.02
C LEU A 124 -16.12 -0.58 0.43
N ALA A 125 -15.77 -1.66 1.10
CA ALA A 125 -15.09 -1.61 2.40
C ALA A 125 -13.74 -2.34 2.28
N PHE A 126 -12.72 -1.82 2.93
CA PHE A 126 -11.36 -2.35 2.85
C PHE A 126 -10.88 -2.79 4.22
N THR A 127 -10.26 -3.96 4.30
CA THR A 127 -9.37 -4.23 5.43
C THR A 127 -8.07 -3.44 5.25
N TYR A 128 -7.22 -3.41 6.26
CA TYR A 128 -5.84 -2.99 6.06
C TYR A 128 -5.14 -4.00 5.17
N LEU A 129 -4.09 -3.55 4.44
CA LEU A 129 -3.21 -4.45 3.73
C LEU A 129 -1.89 -4.55 4.49
N PHE A 130 -1.46 -5.77 4.70
CA PHE A 130 -0.23 -6.07 5.40
C PHE A 130 0.83 -6.59 4.42
N PRO A 131 2.11 -6.31 4.68
CA PRO A 131 3.19 -6.96 3.94
C PRO A 131 3.07 -8.49 4.07
N ALA A 132 3.44 -9.18 3.00
CA ALA A 132 3.56 -10.64 2.96
C ALA A 132 4.68 -11.02 1.99
N LEU A 133 5.24 -12.21 2.19
CA LEU A 133 6.28 -12.76 1.31
C LEU A 133 5.70 -13.67 0.22
N ALA A 134 4.40 -13.88 0.24
CA ALA A 134 3.61 -14.58 -0.77
C ALA A 134 2.28 -13.84 -0.98
N PRO A 135 1.62 -14.03 -2.13
CA PRO A 135 0.35 -13.35 -2.45
C PRO A 135 -0.86 -14.03 -1.76
N ASP A 136 -0.74 -14.35 -0.48
CA ASP A 136 -1.74 -15.06 0.32
C ASP A 136 -2.06 -14.25 1.59
N PRO A 137 -3.33 -13.85 1.82
CA PRO A 137 -3.75 -13.14 3.03
C PRO A 137 -3.47 -13.88 4.35
N LEU A 138 -3.38 -15.21 4.33
CA LEU A 138 -3.03 -16.00 5.52
C LEU A 138 -1.56 -15.84 5.93
N GLU A 139 -0.71 -15.42 5.00
CA GLU A 139 0.71 -15.12 5.21
C GLU A 139 0.97 -13.66 5.59
N ALA A 140 -0.09 -12.90 5.85
CA ALA A 140 -0.02 -11.48 6.22
C ALA A 140 0.82 -11.25 7.48
N LEU A 141 1.76 -10.33 7.39
CA LEU A 141 2.63 -9.91 8.48
C LEU A 141 1.99 -8.75 9.25
N TYR A 142 0.84 -9.02 9.88
CA TYR A 142 0.18 -8.05 10.76
C TYR A 142 0.84 -8.02 12.13
N PRO A 143 0.84 -6.87 12.84
CA PRO A 143 1.38 -6.81 14.20
C PRO A 143 0.51 -7.60 15.17
N VAL A 144 1.16 -8.23 16.15
CA VAL A 144 0.53 -8.97 17.26
C VAL A 144 1.24 -8.58 18.54
N GLN A 145 0.51 -8.23 19.58
CA GLN A 145 1.09 -8.06 20.91
C GLN A 145 1.34 -9.43 21.53
N ALA A 146 2.60 -9.76 21.78
CA ALA A 146 3.02 -10.95 22.50
C ALA A 146 3.60 -10.59 23.88
N GLY A 147 3.74 -11.57 24.77
CA GLY A 147 4.21 -11.34 26.14
C GLY A 147 5.60 -10.69 26.21
N ASP A 148 6.49 -11.05 25.27
CA ASP A 148 7.86 -10.52 25.20
C ASP A 148 8.01 -9.31 24.26
N GLY A 149 6.90 -8.72 23.82
CA GLY A 149 6.86 -7.57 22.90
C GLY A 149 6.10 -7.85 21.61
N PRO A 150 5.97 -6.86 20.72
CA PRO A 150 5.26 -7.03 19.46
C PRO A 150 6.02 -7.98 18.51
N VAL A 151 5.25 -8.79 17.77
CA VAL A 151 5.73 -9.67 16.71
C VAL A 151 4.87 -9.48 15.46
N TYR A 152 5.32 -10.01 14.33
CA TYR A 152 4.57 -9.92 13.07
C TYR A 152 4.15 -11.30 12.55
N GLY A 153 2.95 -11.38 11.98
CA GLY A 153 2.47 -12.54 11.25
C GLY A 153 2.41 -13.82 12.09
N ARG A 154 1.45 -13.98 12.98
CA ARG A 154 1.28 -15.18 13.84
C ARG A 154 2.55 -15.57 14.60
N GLY A 155 3.38 -14.60 15.02
CA GLY A 155 4.64 -14.83 15.74
C GLY A 155 5.81 -15.27 14.84
N ARG A 156 5.71 -15.11 13.53
CA ARG A 156 6.76 -15.56 12.57
C ARG A 156 8.00 -14.69 12.59
N LEU A 157 7.85 -13.37 12.78
CA LEU A 157 8.95 -12.41 12.75
C LEU A 157 8.97 -11.57 14.04
N SER A 158 10.15 -11.43 14.65
CA SER A 158 10.37 -10.38 15.64
C SER A 158 10.32 -9.01 14.97
N VAL A 159 10.18 -7.94 15.77
CA VAL A 159 10.22 -6.54 15.26
C VAL A 159 11.53 -6.28 14.53
N GLU A 160 12.67 -6.68 15.13
CA GLU A 160 13.99 -6.44 14.57
C GLU A 160 14.16 -7.14 13.22
N LEU A 161 13.65 -8.37 13.09
CA LEU A 161 13.74 -9.12 11.84
C LEU A 161 12.79 -8.53 10.77
N PHE A 162 11.58 -8.10 11.17
CA PHE A 162 10.66 -7.42 10.28
C PHE A 162 11.28 -6.11 9.75
N ASP A 163 11.80 -5.29 10.65
CA ASP A 163 12.43 -4.01 10.31
C ASP A 163 13.66 -4.23 9.42
N TYR A 164 14.50 -5.18 9.77
CA TYR A 164 15.67 -5.54 8.95
C TYR A 164 15.26 -5.96 7.53
N LEU A 165 14.28 -6.83 7.39
CA LEU A 165 13.90 -7.39 6.09
C LEU A 165 13.13 -6.40 5.22
N LEU A 166 12.23 -5.62 5.81
CA LEU A 166 11.18 -4.90 5.08
C LEU A 166 11.32 -3.38 5.12
N LEU A 167 11.97 -2.80 6.15
CA LEU A 167 12.09 -1.35 6.26
C LEU A 167 13.44 -0.85 5.76
N ASP A 168 13.43 0.36 5.20
CA ASP A 168 14.62 1.09 4.79
C ASP A 168 14.35 2.60 4.85
N THR A 169 15.41 3.38 4.72
CA THR A 169 15.35 4.84 4.79
C THR A 169 16.02 5.45 3.57
N TYR A 170 15.37 6.41 2.95
CA TYR A 170 15.92 7.23 1.88
C TYR A 170 16.21 8.63 2.40
N ALA A 171 17.48 9.01 2.40
CA ALA A 171 17.92 10.34 2.77
C ALA A 171 18.02 11.23 1.51
N SER A 172 17.55 12.46 1.62
CA SER A 172 17.61 13.46 0.54
C SER A 172 17.92 14.85 1.12
N THR A 173 18.64 15.65 0.34
CA THR A 173 18.93 17.06 0.65
C THR A 173 18.89 17.90 -0.62
N ALA A 174 18.48 19.16 -0.51
CA ALA A 174 18.63 20.12 -1.59
C ALA A 174 20.10 20.54 -1.71
N LEU A 175 20.53 20.88 -2.93
CA LEU A 175 21.87 21.38 -3.21
C LEU A 175 21.81 22.88 -3.49
N ASP A 176 22.64 23.65 -2.78
CA ASP A 176 22.96 25.02 -3.14
C ASP A 176 23.96 25.00 -4.32
N ALA A 177 23.45 25.30 -5.51
CA ALA A 177 24.26 25.27 -6.73
C ALA A 177 25.38 26.33 -6.76
N GLN A 178 25.27 27.39 -5.94
CA GLN A 178 26.31 28.43 -5.87
C GLN A 178 27.45 28.04 -4.95
N ARG A 179 27.12 27.31 -3.89
CA ARG A 179 28.10 26.89 -2.86
C ARG A 179 28.64 25.49 -3.09
N TYR A 180 28.07 24.72 -4.04
CA TYR A 180 28.38 23.31 -4.27
C TYR A 180 28.27 22.47 -2.98
N ALA A 181 27.32 22.81 -2.12
CA ALA A 181 27.11 22.19 -0.82
C ALA A 181 25.62 21.85 -0.61
N ALA A 182 25.33 21.05 0.42
CA ALA A 182 23.95 20.85 0.84
C ALA A 182 23.36 22.15 1.39
N GLU A 183 22.12 22.44 1.01
CA GLU A 183 21.38 23.57 1.59
C GLU A 183 21.10 23.28 3.07
N GLU A 184 21.39 24.24 3.93
CA GLU A 184 21.23 24.09 5.38
C GLU A 184 19.76 23.83 5.74
N GLY A 185 19.51 22.85 6.61
CA GLY A 185 18.17 22.48 7.07
C GLY A 185 17.32 21.70 6.04
N SER A 186 17.85 21.40 4.85
CA SER A 186 17.10 20.67 3.80
C SER A 186 17.18 19.15 3.92
N LEU A 187 18.07 18.62 4.76
CA LEU A 187 18.18 17.18 4.98
C LEU A 187 16.87 16.63 5.54
N HIS A 188 16.31 15.66 4.85
CA HIS A 188 15.16 14.89 5.32
C HIS A 188 15.34 13.42 4.97
N GLU A 189 14.75 12.59 5.79
CA GLU A 189 14.79 11.14 5.65
C GLU A 189 13.36 10.60 5.58
N VAL A 190 13.12 9.68 4.69
CA VAL A 190 11.82 9.03 4.50
C VAL A 190 11.97 7.54 4.66
N GLU A 191 11.38 7.00 5.70
CA GLU A 191 11.31 5.56 5.92
C GLU A 191 10.30 4.94 4.97
N MET A 192 10.56 3.71 4.52
CA MET A 192 9.75 3.03 3.51
C MET A 192 9.70 1.53 3.72
N ILE A 193 8.64 0.90 3.25
CA ILE A 193 8.57 -0.54 3.03
C ILE A 193 9.26 -0.83 1.69
N ARG A 194 10.20 -1.77 1.70
CA ARG A 194 10.95 -2.19 0.51
C ARG A 194 10.07 -2.99 -0.45
N PRO A 195 10.24 -2.83 -1.78
CA PRO A 195 9.54 -3.66 -2.76
C PRO A 195 10.06 -5.10 -2.83
N ARG A 196 11.22 -5.35 -2.20
CA ARG A 196 11.88 -6.63 -2.06
C ARG A 196 12.56 -6.68 -0.71
N THR A 197 12.50 -7.79 -0.02
CA THR A 197 13.19 -7.95 1.27
C THR A 197 14.70 -7.78 1.11
N ARG A 198 15.41 -7.57 2.21
CA ARG A 198 16.86 -7.86 2.23
C ARG A 198 17.10 -9.34 2.01
N PRO A 199 18.34 -9.76 1.70
CA PRO A 199 18.72 -11.16 1.64
C PRO A 199 18.26 -11.94 2.88
N LEU A 200 17.80 -13.17 2.68
CA LEU A 200 17.29 -14.01 3.77
C LEU A 200 18.40 -14.87 4.43
N TYR A 201 19.57 -14.93 3.82
CA TYR A 201 20.72 -15.66 4.34
C TYR A 201 21.04 -15.20 5.78
N GLY A 202 21.24 -16.18 6.67
CA GLY A 202 21.52 -15.92 8.09
C GLY A 202 20.33 -15.47 8.93
N THR A 203 19.13 -15.43 8.36
CA THR A 203 17.87 -15.18 9.10
C THR A 203 17.12 -16.48 9.38
N SER A 204 16.10 -16.43 10.24
CA SER A 204 15.20 -17.58 10.49
C SER A 204 14.39 -18.03 9.27
N LEU A 205 14.38 -17.24 8.19
CA LEU A 205 13.72 -17.54 6.91
C LEU A 205 14.68 -18.12 5.87
N GLY A 206 15.97 -18.20 6.18
CA GLY A 206 16.99 -18.77 5.28
C GLY A 206 16.63 -20.18 4.84
N GLY A 207 16.78 -20.47 3.55
CA GLY A 207 16.43 -21.74 2.92
C GLY A 207 14.95 -21.97 2.63
N GLN A 208 14.02 -21.16 3.16
CA GLN A 208 12.57 -21.38 2.99
C GLN A 208 12.08 -21.04 1.57
N TYR A 209 12.73 -20.10 0.89
CA TYR A 209 12.33 -19.58 -0.41
C TYR A 209 13.35 -19.89 -1.53
N GLY A 210 14.33 -20.73 -1.25
CA GLY A 210 15.38 -21.14 -2.18
C GLY A 210 16.60 -20.22 -2.22
N ALA A 211 17.68 -20.69 -2.86
CA ALA A 211 18.99 -20.04 -2.86
C ALA A 211 19.01 -18.61 -3.44
N ASP A 212 18.20 -18.36 -4.47
CA ASP A 212 18.08 -17.02 -5.04
C ASP A 212 17.45 -16.03 -4.04
N ALA A 213 16.47 -16.48 -3.25
CA ALA A 213 15.86 -15.68 -2.20
C ALA A 213 16.83 -15.40 -1.04
N ASP A 214 17.66 -16.36 -0.69
CA ASP A 214 18.68 -16.19 0.32
C ASP A 214 19.70 -15.10 -0.06
N ALA A 215 20.05 -15.01 -1.34
CA ALA A 215 21.02 -14.03 -1.85
C ALA A 215 20.39 -12.68 -2.23
N LEU A 216 19.18 -12.68 -2.79
CA LEU A 216 18.57 -11.52 -3.43
C LEU A 216 17.31 -11.00 -2.70
N GLY A 217 16.84 -11.71 -1.67
CA GLY A 217 15.55 -11.47 -1.03
C GLY A 217 14.36 -11.92 -1.89
N VAL A 218 13.15 -11.70 -1.43
CA VAL A 218 11.89 -12.04 -2.13
C VAL A 218 11.06 -10.80 -2.42
N PRO A 219 10.21 -10.81 -3.44
CA PRO A 219 9.23 -9.74 -3.66
C PRO A 219 8.33 -9.57 -2.43
N VAL A 220 7.97 -8.34 -2.14
CA VAL A 220 7.01 -8.01 -1.08
C VAL A 220 5.64 -7.80 -1.69
N TYR A 221 4.65 -8.42 -1.09
CA TYR A 221 3.25 -8.26 -1.43
C TYR A 221 2.53 -7.47 -0.34
N LEU A 222 1.43 -6.85 -0.70
CA LEU A 222 0.47 -6.25 0.21
C LEU A 222 -0.81 -7.05 0.09
N VAL A 223 -1.21 -7.73 1.15
CA VAL A 223 -2.33 -8.68 1.14
C VAL A 223 -3.43 -8.28 2.12
N GLY A 224 -4.68 -8.59 1.79
CA GLY A 224 -5.84 -8.33 2.61
C GLY A 224 -7.13 -8.62 1.85
N TYR A 225 -8.20 -7.89 2.20
CA TYR A 225 -9.52 -8.10 1.62
C TYR A 225 -10.15 -6.79 1.18
N VAL A 226 -10.93 -6.87 0.10
CA VAL A 226 -11.93 -5.87 -0.26
C VAL A 226 -13.30 -6.52 -0.17
N LEU A 227 -14.22 -5.82 0.51
CA LEU A 227 -15.61 -6.23 0.61
C LEU A 227 -16.40 -5.36 -0.37
N VAL A 228 -17.15 -5.98 -1.25
CA VAL A 228 -17.85 -5.35 -2.36
C VAL A 228 -19.34 -5.52 -2.17
N ARG A 229 -20.09 -4.43 -2.29
CA ARG A 229 -21.55 -4.40 -2.33
C ARG A 229 -21.99 -3.94 -3.72
N ASP A 230 -23.01 -4.60 -4.27
CA ASP A 230 -23.64 -4.25 -5.55
C ASP A 230 -22.66 -4.10 -6.73
N GLY A 231 -21.58 -4.91 -6.73
CA GLY A 231 -20.56 -4.91 -7.78
C GLY A 231 -19.55 -3.75 -7.73
N GLY A 232 -19.70 -2.83 -6.77
CA GLY A 232 -18.82 -1.68 -6.61
C GLY A 232 -19.02 -0.56 -7.64
N PRO A 233 -18.28 0.54 -7.54
CA PRO A 233 -18.44 1.70 -8.43
C PRO A 233 -17.98 1.38 -9.86
N ARG A 234 -18.65 1.97 -10.86
CA ARG A 234 -18.28 1.73 -12.26
C ARG A 234 -16.81 2.04 -12.54
N GLY A 235 -16.09 1.08 -13.16
CA GLY A 235 -14.69 1.21 -13.58
C GLY A 235 -13.68 1.04 -12.45
N TRP A 236 -14.10 0.60 -11.26
CA TRP A 236 -13.20 0.48 -10.13
C TRP A 236 -12.15 -0.62 -10.28
N LEU A 237 -12.47 -1.72 -10.98
CA LEU A 237 -11.49 -2.80 -11.23
C LEU A 237 -10.36 -2.33 -12.13
N ASP A 238 -10.66 -1.60 -13.21
CA ASP A 238 -9.62 -1.03 -14.09
C ASP A 238 -8.74 -0.03 -13.35
N ALA A 239 -9.33 0.75 -12.42
CA ALA A 239 -8.60 1.67 -11.56
C ALA A 239 -7.77 0.92 -10.52
N TRP A 240 -8.26 -0.20 -10.01
CA TRP A 240 -7.62 -1.07 -9.03
C TRP A 240 -6.30 -1.65 -9.53
N GLU A 241 -6.23 -2.00 -10.82
CA GLU A 241 -4.99 -2.50 -11.46
C GLU A 241 -3.89 -1.44 -11.58
N ARG A 242 -4.25 -0.14 -11.47
CA ARG A 242 -3.34 0.99 -11.71
C ARG A 242 -3.14 1.87 -10.49
N LEU A 243 -3.21 1.28 -9.29
CA LEU A 243 -3.06 2.03 -8.05
C LEU A 243 -1.62 2.49 -7.81
N GLN A 244 -1.53 3.63 -7.15
CA GLN A 244 -0.33 4.14 -6.54
C GLN A 244 -0.68 4.63 -5.13
N ILE A 245 -0.16 3.96 -4.12
CA ILE A 245 -0.57 4.08 -2.72
C ILE A 245 0.47 4.88 -1.92
N GLY A 246 0.03 5.62 -0.92
CA GLY A 246 0.93 6.27 0.04
C GLY A 246 1.50 7.61 -0.42
N GLY A 247 2.61 8.00 0.20
CA GLY A 247 3.35 9.23 -0.04
C GLY A 247 4.37 9.12 -1.17
N GLU A 248 5.14 10.19 -1.35
CA GLU A 248 6.26 10.29 -2.30
C GLU A 248 5.95 9.84 -3.76
N ARG A 249 4.67 9.93 -4.16
CA ARG A 249 4.18 9.47 -5.47
C ARG A 249 4.84 10.20 -6.65
N ARG A 250 5.31 11.44 -6.46
CA ARG A 250 6.02 12.20 -7.50
C ARG A 250 7.37 11.58 -7.83
N TYR A 251 8.00 10.88 -6.89
CA TYR A 251 9.23 10.11 -7.09
C TYR A 251 8.97 8.68 -7.56
N GLY A 252 7.71 8.34 -7.88
CA GLY A 252 7.33 7.02 -8.36
C GLY A 252 7.10 5.98 -7.27
N TRP A 253 7.13 6.37 -5.99
CA TRP A 253 6.88 5.47 -4.86
C TRP A 253 5.42 5.02 -4.82
N GLY A 254 5.18 3.90 -4.12
CA GLY A 254 3.85 3.36 -3.91
C GLY A 254 3.21 2.70 -5.12
N ARG A 255 3.95 2.43 -6.20
CA ARG A 255 3.44 1.68 -7.34
C ARG A 255 3.26 0.22 -6.96
N VAL A 256 2.08 -0.31 -7.25
CA VAL A 256 1.70 -1.69 -7.00
C VAL A 256 1.16 -2.34 -8.27
N ARG A 257 1.20 -3.67 -8.32
CA ARG A 257 0.59 -4.49 -9.36
C ARG A 257 -0.39 -5.45 -8.71
N LEU A 258 -1.63 -5.44 -9.12
CA LEU A 258 -2.60 -6.44 -8.70
C LEU A 258 -2.13 -7.81 -9.21
N THR A 259 -1.94 -8.77 -8.31
CA THR A 259 -1.53 -10.14 -8.63
C THR A 259 -2.61 -11.16 -8.32
N SER A 260 -3.52 -10.83 -7.42
CA SER A 260 -4.66 -11.67 -7.08
C SER A 260 -5.86 -10.82 -6.71
N TYR A 261 -7.02 -11.21 -7.24
CA TYR A 261 -8.34 -10.71 -6.87
C TYR A 261 -9.33 -11.87 -7.07
N VAL A 262 -9.61 -12.59 -6.00
CA VAL A 262 -10.45 -13.80 -6.03
C VAL A 262 -11.49 -13.75 -4.91
N PRO A 263 -12.71 -14.30 -5.12
CA PRO A 263 -13.66 -14.43 -4.02
C PRO A 263 -13.02 -15.17 -2.85
N ALA A 264 -13.22 -14.66 -1.63
CA ALA A 264 -12.70 -15.31 -0.44
C ALA A 264 -13.31 -16.71 -0.33
N THR A 265 -12.46 -17.74 -0.27
CA THR A 265 -12.87 -19.14 -0.18
C THR A 265 -13.49 -19.47 1.19
N SER A 266 -13.19 -18.67 2.19
CA SER A 266 -13.70 -18.77 3.55
C SER A 266 -14.33 -17.46 3.97
N LYS A 267 -15.41 -17.53 4.76
CA LYS A 267 -15.94 -16.34 5.47
C LYS A 267 -14.98 -15.85 6.57
N LYS A 268 -13.87 -16.55 6.81
CA LYS A 268 -12.90 -16.25 7.86
C LYS A 268 -11.72 -15.45 7.32
N LEU A 269 -11.80 -14.13 7.47
CA LEU A 269 -10.75 -13.22 7.00
C LEU A 269 -9.47 -13.38 7.85
N PHE A 270 -8.32 -13.44 7.20
CA PHE A 270 -7.00 -13.69 7.81
C PHE A 270 -6.95 -14.96 8.71
N GLY A 271 -7.95 -15.84 8.59
CA GLY A 271 -8.11 -16.99 9.46
C GLY A 271 -8.46 -16.64 10.92
N LEU A 272 -8.90 -15.42 11.21
CA LEU A 272 -9.16 -14.91 12.56
C LEU A 272 -10.58 -14.34 12.73
N LEU A 273 -11.13 -13.71 11.71
CA LEU A 273 -12.34 -12.90 11.79
C LEU A 273 -13.43 -13.48 10.90
N ASP A 274 -14.51 -13.91 11.49
CA ASP A 274 -15.65 -14.44 10.75
C ASP A 274 -16.49 -13.28 10.19
N LEU A 275 -16.66 -13.25 8.86
CA LEU A 275 -17.57 -12.31 8.20
C LEU A 275 -19.00 -12.79 8.42
N VAL A 276 -19.76 -11.98 9.13
CA VAL A 276 -21.20 -12.23 9.35
C VAL A 276 -21.98 -11.57 8.23
N GLU A 277 -23.00 -12.24 7.71
CA GLU A 277 -23.90 -11.64 6.70
C GLU A 277 -24.65 -10.47 7.33
N PRO A 278 -24.39 -9.24 6.90
CA PRO A 278 -25.03 -8.09 7.50
C PRO A 278 -26.43 -7.92 6.94
N ILE A 279 -27.37 -7.68 7.86
CA ILE A 279 -28.68 -7.08 7.56
C ILE A 279 -28.53 -5.54 7.45
N VAL A 280 -27.30 -5.01 7.59
CA VAL A 280 -26.99 -3.59 7.79
C VAL A 280 -26.01 -3.04 6.75
N ASP A 281 -25.91 -1.73 6.68
CA ASP A 281 -25.16 -0.96 5.68
C ASP A 281 -23.64 -1.21 5.67
N ARG A 282 -23.08 -1.89 6.68
CA ARG A 282 -21.63 -2.10 6.82
C ARG A 282 -21.28 -3.57 7.07
N PRO A 283 -20.12 -4.04 6.59
CA PRO A 283 -19.67 -5.39 6.91
C PRO A 283 -19.41 -5.55 8.40
N ILE A 284 -19.88 -6.67 8.97
CA ILE A 284 -19.65 -7.03 10.37
C ILE A 284 -18.71 -8.23 10.43
N LEU A 285 -17.70 -8.10 11.28
CA LEU A 285 -16.74 -9.15 11.60
C LEU A 285 -16.95 -9.61 13.04
N VAL A 286 -16.72 -10.90 13.29
CA VAL A 286 -16.73 -11.47 14.64
C VAL A 286 -15.38 -12.11 14.92
N ALA A 287 -14.75 -11.77 16.02
CA ALA A 287 -13.53 -12.41 16.46
C ALA A 287 -13.81 -13.85 16.92
N GLY A 288 -13.32 -14.85 16.16
CA GLY A 288 -13.53 -16.26 16.47
C GLY A 288 -12.77 -16.72 17.72
N ALA A 289 -11.70 -16.03 18.09
CA ALA A 289 -10.90 -16.20 19.28
C ALA A 289 -10.35 -14.84 19.74
N GLU A 290 -9.80 -14.78 20.94
CA GLU A 290 -8.97 -13.64 21.33
C GLU A 290 -7.77 -13.52 20.37
N GLY A 291 -7.50 -12.30 19.90
CA GLY A 291 -6.46 -12.09 18.88
C GLY A 291 -6.19 -10.62 18.57
N PRO A 292 -5.31 -10.35 17.61
CA PRO A 292 -4.92 -8.99 17.27
C PRO A 292 -6.00 -8.21 16.53
N ALA A 293 -6.14 -6.94 16.83
CA ALA A 293 -6.85 -6.01 15.97
C ALA A 293 -6.10 -5.86 14.64
N LEU A 294 -6.79 -6.05 13.52
CA LEU A 294 -6.20 -5.95 12.18
C LEU A 294 -6.50 -4.60 11.52
N ALA A 295 -7.00 -3.64 12.27
CA ALA A 295 -7.15 -2.25 11.91
C ALA A 295 -7.15 -1.40 13.18
N HIS A 296 -7.13 -0.09 13.02
CA HIS A 296 -7.39 0.79 14.15
C HIS A 296 -8.85 0.62 14.61
N ALA A 297 -9.04 0.46 15.92
CA ALA A 297 -10.36 0.34 16.54
C ALA A 297 -10.64 1.58 17.41
N LEU A 298 -11.83 2.16 17.28
CA LEU A 298 -12.19 3.35 18.09
C LEU A 298 -12.11 3.05 19.59
N ALA A 299 -11.33 3.84 20.30
CA ALA A 299 -11.14 3.68 21.74
C ALA A 299 -12.20 4.39 22.59
N VAL A 300 -12.90 5.38 22.03
CA VAL A 300 -13.74 6.34 22.77
C VAL A 300 -15.25 5.99 22.76
N GLN A 301 -15.68 4.96 22.07
CA GLN A 301 -17.10 4.56 22.00
C GLN A 301 -17.51 3.54 23.09
N PHE A 302 -16.78 3.51 24.19
CA PHE A 302 -16.83 2.41 25.15
C PHE A 302 -17.37 2.89 26.50
N ASP A 303 -18.66 3.00 26.59
CA ASP A 303 -19.37 2.86 27.85
C ASP A 303 -19.47 1.36 28.17
N GLY A 304 -19.38 0.95 29.43
CA GLY A 304 -19.13 -0.41 29.91
C GLY A 304 -20.07 -1.54 29.45
N ALA A 305 -20.86 -1.32 28.38
CA ALA A 305 -21.72 -2.32 27.75
C ALA A 305 -21.14 -2.91 26.47
N ASN A 306 -19.94 -2.44 26.01
CA ASN A 306 -19.40 -2.79 24.73
C ASN A 306 -18.29 -3.86 24.84
N PRO A 307 -18.36 -4.97 24.07
CA PRO A 307 -17.35 -6.03 24.10
C PRO A 307 -15.94 -5.54 23.73
N LEU A 308 -15.78 -4.41 23.04
CA LEU A 308 -14.48 -3.81 22.80
C LEU A 308 -13.91 -3.10 24.05
N ALA A 309 -14.66 -2.93 25.14
CA ALA A 309 -14.14 -2.40 26.41
C ALA A 309 -13.01 -3.25 27.03
N SER A 310 -12.84 -4.49 26.56
CA SER A 310 -11.76 -5.40 26.97
C SER A 310 -10.55 -5.38 26.03
N VAL A 311 -10.45 -4.44 25.11
CA VAL A 311 -9.29 -4.29 24.23
C VAL A 311 -8.08 -3.84 25.04
N ALA A 312 -6.94 -4.51 24.85
CA ALA A 312 -5.68 -4.17 25.50
C ALA A 312 -4.61 -3.87 24.46
N GLY A 313 -3.85 -2.81 24.68
CA GLY A 313 -2.78 -2.43 23.76
C GLY A 313 -2.44 -0.94 23.78
N THR A 314 -1.83 -0.46 22.74
CA THR A 314 -1.45 0.94 22.58
C THR A 314 -2.57 1.72 21.87
N VAL A 315 -2.75 2.98 22.25
CA VAL A 315 -3.65 3.90 21.58
C VAL A 315 -2.88 5.01 20.88
N GLU A 316 -3.44 5.50 19.78
CA GLU A 316 -2.91 6.67 19.08
C GLU A 316 -4.02 7.54 18.50
N PRO A 317 -3.79 8.85 18.30
CA PRO A 317 -4.69 9.68 17.56
C PRO A 317 -4.54 9.45 16.06
N LEU A 318 -5.65 9.17 15.37
CA LEU A 318 -5.70 9.18 13.91
C LEU A 318 -6.17 10.55 13.44
N VAL A 319 -5.30 11.25 12.73
CA VAL A 319 -5.60 12.51 12.05
C VAL A 319 -5.27 12.35 10.58
N GLY A 320 -6.17 12.74 9.72
CA GLY A 320 -5.94 12.73 8.29
C GLY A 320 -6.18 14.10 7.68
N ARG A 321 -6.08 14.17 6.37
CA ARG A 321 -6.45 15.35 5.59
C ARG A 321 -7.56 14.99 4.63
N GLU A 322 -8.48 15.94 4.45
CA GLU A 322 -9.66 15.81 3.61
C GLU A 322 -9.71 16.90 2.54
N THR A 323 -10.46 16.62 1.48
CA THR A 323 -10.63 17.55 0.38
C THR A 323 -11.67 18.60 0.74
N ARG A 324 -11.28 19.87 0.66
CA ARG A 324 -12.22 20.97 0.76
C ARG A 324 -12.88 21.22 -0.61
N VAL A 325 -14.19 21.40 -0.64
CA VAL A 325 -14.96 21.62 -1.88
C VAL A 325 -15.69 22.99 -1.92
N ASP A 326 -15.71 23.69 -0.79
CA ASP A 326 -16.35 24.98 -0.61
C ASP A 326 -15.42 26.16 -0.98
N GLU A 327 -15.58 27.32 -0.38
CA GLU A 327 -14.97 28.64 -0.68
C GLU A 327 -13.55 28.63 -1.29
N LYS A 328 -12.66 27.76 -0.80
CA LYS A 328 -11.29 27.55 -1.33
C LYS A 328 -11.03 26.09 -1.56
N PRO A 329 -11.53 25.53 -2.69
CA PRO A 329 -11.37 24.14 -3.01
C PRO A 329 -9.89 23.72 -3.01
N GLY A 330 -9.58 22.58 -2.37
CA GLY A 330 -8.20 22.07 -2.30
C GLY A 330 -8.11 20.66 -1.77
N PHE A 331 -7.21 19.90 -2.36
CA PHE A 331 -6.92 18.53 -1.92
C PHE A 331 -6.15 18.55 -0.61
N GLY A 332 -6.61 17.76 0.39
CA GLY A 332 -5.99 17.67 1.69
C GLY A 332 -5.94 19.00 2.46
N ALA A 333 -6.85 19.93 2.15
CA ALA A 333 -6.85 21.27 2.74
C ALA A 333 -7.45 21.32 4.15
N LEU A 334 -8.29 20.32 4.51
CA LEU A 334 -8.91 20.24 5.83
C LEU A 334 -8.25 19.13 6.66
N PRO A 335 -7.94 19.35 7.94
CA PRO A 335 -7.68 18.25 8.85
C PRO A 335 -8.98 17.50 9.13
N SER A 336 -8.93 16.16 9.17
CA SER A 336 -10.06 15.38 9.67
C SER A 336 -10.18 15.52 11.19
N GLN A 337 -11.37 15.27 11.73
CA GLN A 337 -11.53 15.16 13.19
C GLN A 337 -10.58 14.07 13.73
N PRO A 338 -9.80 14.36 14.78
CA PRO A 338 -8.99 13.36 15.45
C PRO A 338 -9.85 12.23 16.01
N ARG A 339 -9.44 10.99 15.82
CA ARG A 339 -10.06 9.82 16.41
C ARG A 339 -9.03 9.12 17.28
N ILE A 340 -9.32 8.88 18.53
CA ILE A 340 -8.46 8.07 19.40
C ILE A 340 -8.80 6.60 19.13
N CYS A 341 -7.78 5.85 18.72
CA CYS A 341 -7.96 4.47 18.32
C CYS A 341 -6.92 3.56 18.97
N TRP A 342 -7.31 2.34 19.28
CA TRP A 342 -6.39 1.24 19.50
C TRP A 342 -5.61 0.98 18.21
N THR A 343 -4.33 0.73 18.35
CA THR A 343 -3.48 0.43 17.17
C THR A 343 -3.68 -1.01 16.70
N PRO A 344 -3.43 -1.30 15.41
CA PRO A 344 -3.30 -2.68 14.95
C PRO A 344 -2.30 -3.46 15.81
N GLY A 345 -2.66 -4.71 16.15
CA GLY A 345 -1.92 -5.53 17.10
C GLY A 345 -2.48 -5.50 18.52
N ALA A 346 -3.30 -4.52 18.89
CA ALA A 346 -4.01 -4.54 20.16
C ALA A 346 -4.86 -5.82 20.29
N THR A 347 -4.90 -6.40 21.47
CA THR A 347 -5.67 -7.65 21.74
C THR A 347 -7.15 -7.33 21.81
N ILE A 348 -7.95 -8.01 21.00
CA ILE A 348 -9.42 -7.96 21.05
C ILE A 348 -9.97 -9.27 21.63
N PRO A 349 -11.06 -9.23 22.42
CA PRO A 349 -11.63 -10.43 23.04
C PRO A 349 -12.34 -11.31 22.02
N GLN A 350 -12.43 -12.60 22.33
CA GLN A 350 -13.28 -13.54 21.60
C GLN A 350 -14.74 -13.06 21.58
N GLY A 351 -15.40 -13.25 20.45
CA GLY A 351 -16.81 -12.87 20.27
C GLY A 351 -17.05 -11.38 20.04
N ALA A 352 -15.99 -10.56 20.02
CA ALA A 352 -16.13 -9.14 19.70
C ALA A 352 -16.77 -8.96 18.32
N ARG A 353 -17.87 -8.18 18.27
CA ARG A 353 -18.58 -7.82 17.04
C ARG A 353 -18.09 -6.46 16.56
N ILE A 354 -17.61 -6.40 15.34
CA ILE A 354 -16.88 -5.27 14.80
C ILE A 354 -17.51 -4.88 13.48
N ALA A 355 -17.97 -3.64 13.34
CA ALA A 355 -18.33 -3.06 12.07
C ALA A 355 -17.09 -2.43 11.42
N ILE A 356 -16.88 -2.68 10.12
CA ILE A 356 -15.89 -1.96 9.34
C ILE A 356 -16.47 -0.58 9.01
N GLY A 357 -16.05 0.41 9.78
CA GLY A 357 -16.51 1.78 9.66
C GLY A 357 -15.83 2.54 8.52
N HIS A 358 -16.09 3.85 8.47
CA HIS A 358 -15.50 4.72 7.47
C HIS A 358 -13.97 4.68 7.53
N TYR A 359 -13.33 4.59 6.37
CA TYR A 359 -11.88 4.40 6.22
C TYR A 359 -11.34 3.11 6.85
N GLY A 360 -12.18 2.08 7.03
CA GLY A 360 -11.77 0.80 7.57
C GLY A 360 -11.42 0.84 9.07
N ILE A 361 -11.79 1.89 9.77
CA ILE A 361 -11.67 1.97 11.22
C ILE A 361 -12.73 1.05 11.83
N TRP A 362 -12.33 0.25 12.78
CA TRP A 362 -13.23 -0.67 13.48
C TRP A 362 -14.07 0.07 14.50
N GLU A 363 -15.35 -0.17 14.44
CA GLU A 363 -16.36 0.34 15.36
C GLU A 363 -17.07 -0.83 16.01
N ALA A 364 -17.56 -0.66 17.22
CA ALA A 364 -18.37 -1.71 17.84
C ALA A 364 -19.67 -1.89 17.05
N ALA A 365 -20.01 -3.15 16.73
CA ALA A 365 -21.30 -3.49 16.18
C ALA A 365 -22.23 -3.91 17.32
N VAL A 366 -23.37 -3.25 17.40
CA VAL A 366 -24.46 -3.57 18.36
C VAL A 366 -25.20 -4.83 17.91
#